data_2cb726ddeb65970ada055d8a6f57114c
#
_entry.id   2cb726ddeb65970ada055d8a6f57114c
#
_cell.length_a   1.000
_cell.length_b   1.000
_cell.length_c   1.000
_cell.angle_alpha   90.00
_cell.angle_beta   90.00
_cell.angle_gamma   90.00
#
_symmetry.space_group_name_H-M   'P 1'
#
loop_
_entity.id
_entity.type
_entity.pdbx_description
1 polymer ?
#
loop_
_entity_poly.entity_id
_entity_poly.type
_entity_poly.pdbx_seq_one_letter_code
_entity_poly.pdbx_strand_id
1 'polypeptide(L)'
;MLRLLIIDDSNERITTLRQWLSVDVHAVSATSAGRALKILDLDPGSVYDGILLDHDLGQQVVSDTEHGLTGLDVARRIVQRIARDTPVLVHSMSFTGGSSMQQLLEATGFSVTRIRFAELTRERLLDWLEDVRAEWQLRSPNGTG
;
A
#
# COMPACT_ATOMS: atom_id res chain seq x y z
N MET A 1 -9.11 -12.65 -9.09
CA MET A 1 -9.10 -11.18 -9.02
C MET A 1 -8.12 -10.72 -7.96
N LEU A 2 -7.21 -9.84 -8.30
CA LEU A 2 -6.27 -9.28 -7.34
C LEU A 2 -6.97 -8.24 -6.46
N ARG A 3 -6.59 -8.19 -5.19
CA ARG A 3 -7.06 -7.18 -4.25
C ARG A 3 -5.92 -6.31 -3.80
N LEU A 4 -6.06 -5.01 -3.98
CA LEU A 4 -5.08 -4.03 -3.52
C LEU A 4 -5.67 -3.14 -2.42
N LEU A 5 -4.82 -2.73 -1.51
CA LEU A 5 -5.15 -1.69 -0.53
C LEU A 5 -4.37 -0.43 -0.89
N ILE A 6 -5.07 0.66 -1.15
CA ILE A 6 -4.47 1.96 -1.46
C ILE A 6 -4.63 2.86 -0.25
N ILE A 7 -3.54 3.28 0.33
CA ILE A 7 -3.52 4.14 1.52
C ILE A 7 -2.89 5.47 1.12
N ASP A 8 -3.72 6.50 0.98
CA ASP A 8 -3.31 7.82 0.51
C ASP A 8 -4.35 8.86 0.96
N ASP A 9 -3.90 9.99 1.47
CA ASP A 9 -4.80 11.05 1.94
C ASP A 9 -5.32 11.96 0.82
N SER A 10 -4.93 11.72 -0.42
CA SER A 10 -5.38 12.48 -1.59
C SER A 10 -6.37 11.66 -2.43
N ASN A 11 -7.62 12.10 -2.49
CA ASN A 11 -8.61 11.49 -3.36
C ASN A 11 -8.23 11.58 -4.83
N GLU A 12 -7.55 12.65 -5.23
CA GLU A 12 -7.05 12.85 -6.58
C GLU A 12 -6.07 11.77 -6.99
N ARG A 13 -5.08 11.51 -6.14
CA ARG A 13 -4.09 10.46 -6.39
C ARG A 13 -4.74 9.08 -6.42
N ILE A 14 -5.66 8.80 -5.49
CA ILE A 14 -6.41 7.54 -5.48
C ILE A 14 -7.15 7.35 -6.79
N THR A 15 -7.83 8.38 -7.26
CA THR A 15 -8.56 8.32 -8.54
C THR A 15 -7.62 8.02 -9.71
N THR A 16 -6.48 8.69 -9.75
CA THR A 16 -5.46 8.46 -10.78
C THR A 16 -4.96 7.01 -10.75
N LEU A 17 -4.62 6.51 -9.57
CA LEU A 17 -4.15 5.14 -9.41
C LEU A 17 -5.21 4.13 -9.85
N ARG A 18 -6.47 4.35 -9.48
CA ARG A 18 -7.57 3.47 -9.88
C ARG A 18 -7.76 3.45 -11.40
N GLN A 19 -7.59 4.58 -12.07
CA GLN A 19 -7.71 4.67 -13.53
C GLN A 19 -6.63 3.86 -14.25
N TRP A 20 -5.47 3.72 -13.62
CA TRP A 20 -4.35 2.97 -14.20
C TRP A 20 -4.46 1.46 -13.98
N LEU A 21 -5.28 1.03 -13.03
CA LEU A 21 -5.42 -0.40 -12.71
C LEU A 21 -6.22 -1.12 -13.78
N SER A 22 -5.87 -2.39 -14.01
CA SER A 22 -6.60 -3.25 -14.93
C SER A 22 -7.93 -3.71 -14.31
N VAL A 23 -8.85 -4.16 -15.16
CA VAL A 23 -10.22 -4.52 -14.75
C VAL A 23 -10.27 -5.73 -13.82
N ASP A 24 -9.22 -6.54 -13.78
CA ASP A 24 -9.13 -7.71 -12.91
C ASP A 24 -8.61 -7.36 -11.51
N VAL A 25 -8.43 -6.09 -11.21
CA VAL A 25 -7.93 -5.62 -9.91
C VAL A 25 -9.04 -4.93 -9.15
N HIS A 26 -9.30 -5.39 -7.93
CA HIS A 26 -10.21 -4.74 -7.00
C HIS A 26 -9.39 -3.94 -5.99
N ALA A 27 -9.62 -2.63 -5.92
CA ALA A 27 -8.88 -1.76 -5.01
C ALA A 27 -9.80 -1.23 -3.92
N VAL A 28 -9.36 -1.39 -2.69
CA VAL A 28 -9.96 -0.75 -1.50
C VAL A 28 -9.06 0.41 -1.12
N SER A 29 -9.63 1.55 -0.77
CA SER A 29 -8.83 2.72 -0.43
C SER A 29 -9.14 3.22 0.98
N ALA A 30 -8.10 3.75 1.64
CA ALA A 30 -8.19 4.44 2.92
C ALA A 30 -7.58 5.82 2.75
N THR A 31 -8.31 6.86 3.15
CA THR A 31 -7.92 8.26 2.93
C THR A 31 -7.26 8.89 4.15
N SER A 32 -7.02 8.10 5.20
CA SER A 32 -6.32 8.59 6.39
C SER A 32 -5.65 7.43 7.10
N ALA A 33 -4.70 7.74 7.97
CA ALA A 33 -4.04 6.74 8.80
C ALA A 33 -5.05 5.99 9.68
N GLY A 34 -6.00 6.71 10.29
CA GLY A 34 -7.02 6.09 11.14
C GLY A 34 -7.88 5.09 10.40
N ARG A 35 -8.29 5.43 9.17
CA ARG A 35 -9.09 4.52 8.33
C ARG A 35 -8.28 3.30 7.91
N ALA A 36 -7.01 3.51 7.57
CA ALA A 36 -6.12 2.41 7.21
C ALA A 36 -5.96 1.43 8.37
N LEU A 37 -5.76 1.93 9.58
CA LEU A 37 -5.64 1.10 10.77
C LEU A 37 -6.90 0.27 11.01
N LYS A 38 -8.08 0.87 10.82
CA LYS A 38 -9.35 0.14 10.96
C LYS A 38 -9.46 -1.00 9.95
N ILE A 39 -9.12 -0.75 8.70
CA ILE A 39 -9.17 -1.77 7.65
C ILE A 39 -8.19 -2.90 7.98
N LEU A 40 -6.97 -2.56 8.40
CA LEU A 40 -5.95 -3.55 8.74
C LEU A 40 -6.35 -4.39 9.95
N ASP A 41 -7.12 -3.83 10.88
CA ASP A 41 -7.60 -4.56 12.06
C ASP A 41 -8.79 -5.47 11.76
N LEU A 42 -9.65 -5.08 10.81
CA LEU A 42 -10.87 -5.82 10.50
C LEU A 42 -10.64 -6.94 9.49
N ASP A 43 -9.75 -6.73 8.53
CA ASP A 43 -9.54 -7.68 7.46
C ASP A 43 -8.45 -8.70 7.82
N PRO A 44 -8.60 -9.98 7.41
CA PRO A 44 -7.50 -10.94 7.52
C PRO A 44 -6.27 -10.47 6.76
N GLY A 45 -5.09 -10.80 7.27
CA GLY A 45 -3.82 -10.37 6.69
C GLY A 45 -3.52 -10.93 5.30
N SER A 46 -4.28 -11.93 4.86
CA SER A 46 -4.14 -12.54 3.54
C SER A 46 -5.12 -12.00 2.50
N VAL A 47 -5.98 -11.04 2.86
CA VAL A 47 -7.00 -10.51 1.96
C VAL A 47 -6.38 -9.67 0.83
N TYR A 48 -5.33 -8.92 1.14
CA TYR A 48 -4.71 -8.03 0.17
C TYR A 48 -3.50 -8.67 -0.48
N ASP A 49 -3.43 -8.59 -1.80
CA ASP A 49 -2.33 -9.16 -2.60
C ASP A 49 -1.20 -8.15 -2.79
N GLY A 50 -1.49 -6.87 -2.59
CA GLY A 50 -0.50 -5.80 -2.65
C GLY A 50 -1.00 -4.55 -1.96
N ILE A 51 -0.08 -3.69 -1.55
CA ILE A 51 -0.39 -2.44 -0.85
C ILE A 51 0.32 -1.28 -1.54
N LEU A 52 -0.45 -0.21 -1.82
CA LEU A 52 0.09 1.09 -2.24
C LEU A 52 0.02 2.00 -1.03
N LEU A 53 1.16 2.46 -0.55
CA LEU A 53 1.26 3.21 0.70
C LEU A 53 1.90 4.58 0.47
N ASP A 54 1.16 5.63 0.86
CA ASP A 54 1.64 7.00 0.80
C ASP A 54 2.63 7.27 1.94
N HIS A 55 3.86 7.62 1.59
CA HIS A 55 4.91 7.97 2.55
C HIS A 55 4.54 9.21 3.35
N ASP A 56 3.80 10.14 2.75
CA ASP A 56 3.45 11.43 3.36
C ASP A 56 2.13 11.39 4.13
N LEU A 57 1.60 10.19 4.37
CA LEU A 57 0.35 10.01 5.09
C LEU A 57 0.44 10.60 6.50
N GLY A 58 -0.62 11.29 6.91
CA GLY A 58 -0.69 11.90 8.23
C GLY A 58 -0.26 13.36 8.27
N GLN A 59 0.16 13.93 7.15
CA GLN A 59 0.46 15.37 7.06
C GLN A 59 -0.81 16.22 7.06
N GLN A 60 -1.95 15.61 6.69
CA GLN A 60 -3.26 16.25 6.79
C GLN A 60 -4.04 15.62 7.94
N VAL A 61 -4.36 16.42 8.94
CA VAL A 61 -5.15 15.98 10.09
C VAL A 61 -6.61 16.29 9.81
N VAL A 62 -7.44 15.24 9.73
CA VAL A 62 -8.87 15.39 9.42
C VAL A 62 -9.76 15.35 10.65
N SER A 63 -9.23 14.87 11.79
CA SER A 63 -9.98 14.83 13.06
C SER A 63 -9.01 14.75 14.24
N ASP A 64 -9.50 15.10 15.44
CA ASP A 64 -8.69 15.01 16.65
C ASP A 64 -8.26 13.58 16.95
N THR A 65 -9.07 12.60 16.59
CA THR A 65 -8.74 11.18 16.81
C THR A 65 -7.59 10.69 15.93
N GLU A 66 -7.31 11.39 14.84
CA GLU A 66 -6.21 11.04 13.94
C GLU A 66 -4.99 11.93 14.14
N HIS A 67 -5.08 12.87 15.07
CA HIS A 67 -3.96 13.74 15.38
C HIS A 67 -2.77 12.91 15.89
N GLY A 68 -1.63 13.05 15.25
CA GLY A 68 -0.43 12.30 15.59
C GLY A 68 -0.29 10.94 14.93
N LEU A 69 -1.33 10.42 14.28
CA LEU A 69 -1.20 9.20 13.50
C LEU A 69 -0.48 9.49 12.19
N THR A 70 0.50 8.66 11.86
CA THR A 70 1.36 8.87 10.69
C THR A 70 1.41 7.62 9.82
N GLY A 71 2.07 7.75 8.66
CA GLY A 71 2.35 6.59 7.81
C GLY A 71 3.19 5.53 8.52
N LEU A 72 4.04 5.94 9.47
CA LEU A 72 4.84 4.99 10.25
C LEU A 72 3.94 4.11 11.15
N ASP A 73 2.89 4.68 11.74
CA ASP A 73 1.92 3.91 12.52
C ASP A 73 1.23 2.87 11.64
N VAL A 74 0.88 3.25 10.41
CA VAL A 74 0.28 2.33 9.44
C VAL A 74 1.28 1.22 9.07
N ALA A 75 2.55 1.58 8.83
CA ALA A 75 3.60 0.60 8.50
C ALA A 75 3.79 -0.41 9.63
N ARG A 76 3.75 0.04 10.88
CA ARG A 76 3.83 -0.84 12.05
C ARG A 76 2.67 -1.83 12.09
N ARG A 77 1.46 -1.37 11.75
CA ARG A 77 0.29 -2.24 11.71
C ARG A 77 0.38 -3.24 10.56
N ILE A 78 0.89 -2.83 9.41
CA ILE A 78 1.15 -3.74 8.28
C ILE A 78 2.08 -4.86 8.73
N VAL A 79 3.16 -4.52 9.41
CA VAL A 79 4.12 -5.50 9.94
C VAL A 79 3.44 -6.52 10.86
N GLN A 80 2.47 -6.08 11.66
CA GLN A 80 1.77 -6.94 12.61
C GLN A 80 0.67 -7.80 11.97
N ARG A 81 0.04 -7.32 10.91
CA ARG A 81 -1.20 -7.90 10.39
C ARG A 81 -1.10 -8.51 9.00
N ILE A 82 -0.18 -8.04 8.17
CA ILE A 82 -0.11 -8.42 6.75
C ILE A 82 0.96 -9.50 6.54
N ALA A 83 0.69 -10.43 5.63
CA ALA A 83 1.64 -11.48 5.27
C ALA A 83 2.90 -10.87 4.65
N ARG A 84 4.06 -11.39 5.01
CA ARG A 84 5.37 -10.88 4.59
C ARG A 84 5.61 -10.94 3.09
N ASP A 85 4.95 -11.85 2.40
CA ASP A 85 5.08 -12.00 0.96
C ASP A 85 4.19 -11.05 0.17
N THR A 86 3.46 -10.16 0.84
CA THR A 86 2.63 -9.14 0.19
C THR A 86 3.52 -7.98 -0.27
N PRO A 87 3.65 -7.72 -1.58
CA PRO A 87 4.44 -6.59 -2.07
C PRO A 87 3.85 -5.25 -1.65
N VAL A 88 4.73 -4.31 -1.30
CA VAL A 88 4.34 -2.96 -0.90
C VAL A 88 5.01 -1.95 -1.82
N LEU A 89 4.23 -1.07 -2.44
CA LEU A 89 4.76 0.07 -3.20
C LEU A 89 4.57 1.33 -2.36
N VAL A 90 5.67 1.95 -1.96
CA VAL A 90 5.66 3.22 -1.22
C VAL A 90 5.84 4.35 -2.21
N HIS A 91 4.89 5.27 -2.25
CA HIS A 91 4.98 6.46 -3.09
C HIS A 91 4.98 7.73 -2.23
N SER A 92 5.55 8.81 -2.78
CA SER A 92 5.66 10.08 -2.08
C SER A 92 5.75 11.22 -3.08
N MET A 93 5.31 12.40 -2.68
CA MET A 93 5.55 13.63 -3.45
C MET A 93 7.03 14.00 -3.43
N SER A 94 7.71 13.72 -2.32
CA SER A 94 9.13 14.03 -2.17
C SER A 94 9.78 13.10 -1.15
N PHE A 95 10.75 12.31 -1.59
CA PHE A 95 11.58 11.53 -0.68
C PHE A 95 12.79 12.35 -0.25
N THR A 96 12.70 12.96 0.91
CA THR A 96 13.80 13.69 1.52
C THR A 96 14.38 12.86 2.66
N GLY A 97 15.56 12.32 2.46
CA GLY A 97 16.25 11.49 3.46
C GLY A 97 15.74 10.07 3.51
N GLY A 98 16.13 9.35 4.55
CA GLY A 98 15.75 7.96 4.76
C GLY A 98 14.29 7.83 5.20
N SER A 99 13.61 6.80 4.71
CA SER A 99 12.24 6.53 5.08
C SER A 99 12.21 5.50 6.21
N SER A 100 11.79 5.92 7.40
CA SER A 100 11.60 5.01 8.54
C SER A 100 10.57 3.94 8.22
N MET A 101 9.54 4.31 7.49
CA MET A 101 8.49 3.41 7.02
C MET A 101 9.05 2.29 6.15
N GLN A 102 9.85 2.66 5.13
CA GLN A 102 10.47 1.71 4.23
C GLN A 102 11.45 0.81 4.98
N GLN A 103 12.29 1.39 5.82
CA GLN A 103 13.27 0.64 6.60
C GLN A 103 12.60 -0.39 7.50
N LEU A 104 11.49 -0.03 8.16
CA LEU A 104 10.74 -0.94 9.01
C LEU A 104 10.19 -2.12 8.21
N LEU A 105 9.57 -1.84 7.07
CA LEU A 105 8.99 -2.87 6.21
C LEU A 105 10.07 -3.82 5.67
N GLU A 106 11.16 -3.28 5.16
CA GLU A 106 12.25 -4.08 4.61
C GLU A 106 12.93 -4.92 5.69
N ALA A 107 13.21 -4.33 6.86
CA ALA A 107 13.83 -5.03 7.98
C ALA A 107 12.97 -6.19 8.48
N THR A 108 11.66 -6.11 8.28
CA THR A 108 10.73 -7.15 8.68
C THR A 108 10.55 -8.24 7.63
N GLY A 109 11.07 -8.03 6.41
CA GLY A 109 11.06 -9.03 5.34
C GLY A 109 10.11 -8.75 4.20
N PHE A 110 9.45 -7.58 4.18
CA PHE A 110 8.57 -7.19 3.07
C PHE A 110 9.39 -6.79 1.84
N SER A 111 8.86 -7.09 0.67
CA SER A 111 9.39 -6.59 -0.60
C SER A 111 8.81 -5.20 -0.83
N VAL A 112 9.65 -4.16 -0.78
CA VAL A 112 9.24 -2.77 -0.89
C VAL A 112 9.81 -2.14 -2.15
N THR A 113 8.93 -1.55 -2.95
CA THR A 113 9.29 -0.71 -4.10
C THR A 113 9.00 0.74 -3.73
N ARG A 114 9.94 1.62 -3.99
CA ARG A 114 9.83 3.05 -3.65
C ARG A 114 9.90 3.88 -4.92
N ILE A 115 8.84 4.65 -5.19
CA ILE A 115 8.74 5.48 -6.39
C ILE A 115 8.16 6.84 -6.01
N ARG A 116 8.78 7.94 -6.44
CA ARG A 116 8.17 9.26 -6.31
C ARG A 116 6.89 9.30 -7.14
N PHE A 117 5.85 9.93 -6.62
CA PHE A 117 4.57 9.99 -7.34
C PHE A 117 4.73 10.65 -8.72
N ALA A 118 5.57 11.67 -8.84
CA ALA A 118 5.85 12.32 -10.11
C ALA A 118 6.49 11.39 -11.15
N GLU A 119 7.18 10.34 -10.70
CA GLU A 119 7.81 9.33 -11.55
C GLU A 119 6.96 8.09 -11.73
N LEU A 120 5.87 7.98 -10.97
CA LEU A 120 4.95 6.85 -11.07
C LEU A 120 4.06 7.05 -12.30
N THR A 121 4.16 6.12 -13.23
CA THR A 121 3.37 6.11 -14.45
C THR A 121 2.48 4.87 -14.46
N ARG A 122 1.53 4.83 -15.39
CA ARG A 122 0.72 3.64 -15.60
C ARG A 122 1.58 2.41 -15.86
N GLU A 123 2.61 2.56 -16.71
CA GLU A 123 3.51 1.44 -17.06
C GLU A 123 4.25 0.93 -15.84
N ARG A 124 4.77 1.82 -15.01
CA ARG A 124 5.50 1.43 -13.80
C ARG A 124 4.59 0.75 -12.79
N LEU A 125 3.36 1.24 -12.65
CA LEU A 125 2.37 0.61 -11.79
C LEU A 125 2.02 -0.78 -12.31
N LEU A 126 1.82 -0.94 -13.62
CA LEU A 126 1.50 -2.23 -14.21
C LEU A 126 2.68 -3.21 -14.10
N ASP A 127 3.91 -2.74 -14.20
CA ASP A 127 5.10 -3.57 -13.96
C ASP A 127 5.13 -4.09 -12.52
N TRP A 128 4.84 -3.23 -11.55
CA TRP A 128 4.73 -3.65 -10.15
C TRP A 128 3.60 -4.66 -9.94
N LEU A 129 2.48 -4.48 -10.64
CA LEU A 129 1.37 -5.44 -10.57
C LEU A 129 1.76 -6.82 -11.08
N GLU A 130 2.70 -6.91 -12.03
CA GLU A 130 3.21 -8.21 -12.47
C GLU A 130 3.92 -8.93 -11.31
N ASP A 131 4.67 -8.21 -10.49
CA ASP A 131 5.29 -8.77 -9.29
C ASP A 131 4.22 -9.23 -8.29
N VAL A 132 3.16 -8.46 -8.13
CA VAL A 132 2.02 -8.83 -7.27
C VAL A 132 1.37 -10.12 -7.77
N ARG A 133 1.14 -10.23 -9.07
CA ARG A 133 0.55 -11.43 -9.68
C ARG A 133 1.44 -12.64 -9.50
N ALA A 134 2.75 -12.48 -9.65
CA ALA A 134 3.70 -13.57 -9.45
C ALA A 134 3.64 -14.09 -8.02
N GLU A 135 3.62 -13.21 -7.03
CA GLU A 135 3.50 -13.61 -5.63
C GLU A 135 2.14 -14.28 -5.34
N TRP A 136 1.07 -13.74 -5.91
CA TRP A 136 -0.27 -14.32 -5.77
C TRP A 136 -0.33 -15.73 -6.35
N GLN A 137 0.29 -15.96 -7.50
CA GLN A 137 0.35 -17.29 -8.11
C GLN A 137 1.15 -18.27 -7.27
N LEU A 138 2.23 -17.82 -6.62
CA LEU A 138 3.01 -18.65 -5.71
C LEU A 138 2.20 -19.06 -4.48
N ARG A 139 1.34 -18.17 -3.97
CA ARG A 139 0.47 -18.46 -2.84
C ARG A 139 -0.71 -19.36 -3.23
N SER A 140 -1.06 -19.39 -4.51
CA SER A 140 -2.16 -20.19 -5.07
C SER A 140 -1.64 -21.03 -6.22
N PRO A 141 -0.70 -21.98 -5.96
CA PRO A 141 0.03 -22.66 -7.04
C PRO A 141 -0.85 -23.53 -7.96
N ASN A 142 -2.08 -23.85 -7.54
CA ASN A 142 -3.00 -24.64 -8.35
C ASN A 142 -3.87 -23.77 -9.27
N GLY A 143 -3.60 -22.48 -9.35
CA GLY A 143 -4.37 -21.56 -10.18
C GLY A 143 -5.76 -21.27 -9.65
N THR A 144 -6.09 -21.75 -8.49
CA THR A 144 -7.36 -21.49 -7.80
C THR A 144 -7.15 -20.42 -6.74
N GLY A 145 -6.80 -19.27 -7.21
CA GLY A 145 -6.54 -18.15 -6.32
C GLY A 145 -7.80 -17.48 -5.85
#